data_3b6477a89d2ceb75b1e4f1860704bc91
#
_entry.id   3b6477a89d2ceb75b1e4f1860704bc91
#
_cell.length_a   1.000
_cell.length_b   1.000
_cell.length_c   1.000
_cell.angle_alpha   90.00
_cell.angle_beta   90.00
_cell.angle_gamma   90.00
#
_symmetry.space_group_name_H-M   'P 1'
#
loop_
_entity.id
_entity.type
_entity.pdbx_description
1 polymer ?
#
loop_
_entity_poly.entity_id
_entity_poly.type
_entity_poly.pdbx_seq_one_letter_code
_entity_poly.pdbx_strand_id
1 'polypeptide(L)'
;KVGNEGVITVEEAKGVETELDVVEGMQFDRGYLSPYFVTNTEKMTTELENPLVLLVEKKLTNLQPMVPLLESVVQANRPLMIISEDVEGEALATLVVNKLRGGLKVVAVKAPGFGDRRKAMLEDIAILTGGQVISEDLGIKLENVKIGDLGSCKKVKIDKENSTIVAGEGKKSDIEARCNQIRSEINETTSDYDKEKLQERLAKLAGGVAVIKV
;
A
#
# COMPACT_ATOMS: atom_id res chain seq x y z
N LYS A 1 14.14 16.35 7.04
CA LYS A 1 12.76 16.41 7.56
C LYS A 1 12.12 15.02 7.74
N VAL A 2 12.44 14.06 6.88
CA VAL A 2 11.85 12.71 6.94
C VAL A 2 12.74 11.68 7.67
N GLY A 3 13.97 12.03 8.03
CA GLY A 3 14.91 11.13 8.70
C GLY A 3 15.54 10.09 7.76
N ASN A 4 16.33 9.17 8.33
CA ASN A 4 17.10 8.19 7.55
C ASN A 4 16.21 7.13 6.88
N GLU A 5 15.06 6.81 7.48
CA GLU A 5 14.10 5.83 6.95
C GLU A 5 12.99 6.51 6.10
N GLY A 6 13.04 7.83 5.97
CA GLY A 6 12.10 8.59 5.18
C GLY A 6 12.32 8.45 3.68
N VAL A 7 11.32 8.79 2.90
CA VAL A 7 11.29 8.62 1.45
C VAL A 7 11.14 9.99 0.79
N ILE A 8 11.82 10.16 -0.34
CA ILE A 8 11.74 11.38 -1.13
C ILE A 8 11.27 11.01 -2.54
N THR A 9 10.20 11.67 -3.00
CA THR A 9 9.71 11.54 -4.39
C THR A 9 9.77 12.88 -5.11
N VAL A 10 9.82 12.83 -6.44
CA VAL A 10 9.87 14.04 -7.28
C VAL A 10 8.64 14.07 -8.18
N GLU A 11 7.96 15.21 -8.23
CA GLU A 11 6.80 15.45 -9.08
C GLU A 11 6.97 16.76 -9.86
N GLU A 12 6.24 16.90 -10.98
CA GLU A 12 6.17 18.16 -11.70
C GLU A 12 5.35 19.18 -10.91
N ALA A 13 5.90 20.39 -10.76
CA ALA A 13 5.21 21.50 -10.16
C ALA A 13 4.35 22.22 -11.20
N LYS A 14 3.23 22.78 -10.75
CA LYS A 14 2.39 23.68 -11.57
C LYS A 14 2.94 25.09 -11.64
N GLY A 15 3.96 25.40 -10.86
CA GLY A 15 4.62 26.70 -10.79
C GLY A 15 6.07 26.64 -11.21
N VAL A 16 6.77 27.79 -11.11
CA VAL A 16 8.16 27.96 -11.56
C VAL A 16 9.18 27.61 -10.48
N GLU A 17 8.75 27.48 -9.24
CA GLU A 17 9.64 27.23 -8.09
C GLU A 17 9.55 25.79 -7.63
N THR A 18 10.70 25.21 -7.23
CA THR A 18 10.75 23.90 -6.62
C THR A 18 10.17 23.96 -5.21
N GLU A 19 9.20 23.09 -4.93
CA GLU A 19 8.54 23.00 -3.63
C GLU A 19 8.88 21.67 -2.96
N LEU A 20 8.95 21.69 -1.62
CA LEU A 20 9.15 20.52 -0.79
C LEU A 20 7.96 20.37 0.16
N ASP A 21 7.18 19.28 -0.03
CA ASP A 21 6.10 18.90 0.87
C ASP A 21 6.44 17.59 1.56
N VAL A 22 6.10 17.47 2.83
CA VAL A 22 6.15 16.20 3.55
C VAL A 22 4.71 15.76 3.81
N VAL A 23 4.36 14.56 3.33
CA VAL A 23 3.01 14.01 3.42
C VAL A 23 3.05 12.64 4.10
N GLU A 24 1.93 12.21 4.66
CA GLU A 24 1.79 10.87 5.18
C GLU A 24 2.00 9.87 4.05
N GLY A 25 2.89 8.94 4.24
CA GLY A 25 3.22 7.96 3.22
C GLY A 25 4.19 6.92 3.74
N MET A 26 4.48 5.93 2.91
CA MET A 26 5.34 4.82 3.29
C MET A 26 5.95 4.20 2.04
N GLN A 27 7.21 3.79 2.14
CA GLN A 27 7.83 2.91 1.16
C GLN A 27 8.16 1.57 1.80
N PHE A 28 7.89 0.49 1.10
CA PHE A 28 8.32 -0.85 1.52
C PHE A 28 8.96 -1.59 0.34
N ASP A 29 9.82 -2.56 0.67
CA ASP A 29 10.69 -3.27 -0.27
C ASP A 29 9.99 -4.45 -0.96
N ARG A 30 8.85 -4.19 -1.59
CA ARG A 30 8.13 -5.13 -2.43
C ARG A 30 7.73 -4.43 -3.72
N GLY A 31 8.03 -5.05 -4.86
CA GLY A 31 7.61 -4.55 -6.15
C GLY A 31 6.37 -5.25 -6.69
N TYR A 32 6.01 -4.91 -7.93
CA TYR A 32 4.87 -5.55 -8.59
C TYR A 32 5.10 -7.04 -8.82
N LEU A 33 4.02 -7.81 -8.75
CA LEU A 33 4.07 -9.26 -8.95
C LEU A 33 4.19 -9.67 -10.43
N SER A 34 3.93 -8.75 -11.35
CA SER A 34 4.09 -8.97 -12.77
C SER A 34 4.55 -7.68 -13.46
N PRO A 35 5.52 -7.77 -14.39
CA PRO A 35 5.93 -6.60 -15.17
C PRO A 35 4.82 -6.08 -16.10
N TYR A 36 3.78 -6.86 -16.36
CA TYR A 36 2.63 -6.43 -17.14
C TYR A 36 1.75 -5.40 -16.43
N PHE A 37 1.97 -5.16 -15.15
CA PHE A 37 1.27 -4.09 -14.40
C PHE A 37 1.85 -2.71 -14.64
N VAL A 38 2.99 -2.58 -15.31
CA VAL A 38 3.64 -1.29 -15.52
C VAL A 38 2.77 -0.33 -16.32
N THR A 39 2.80 0.94 -15.95
CA THR A 39 2.18 2.03 -16.69
C THR A 39 3.19 2.79 -17.55
N ASN A 40 4.46 2.69 -17.21
CA ASN A 40 5.58 3.25 -17.99
C ASN A 40 6.56 2.12 -18.34
N THR A 41 6.55 1.71 -19.61
CA THR A 41 7.37 0.59 -20.08
C THR A 41 8.85 0.92 -20.20
N GLU A 42 9.21 2.18 -20.41
CA GLU A 42 10.60 2.61 -20.48
C GLU A 42 11.28 2.53 -19.12
N LYS A 43 10.62 3.04 -18.10
CA LYS A 43 11.12 3.04 -16.72
C LYS A 43 10.81 1.77 -15.96
N MET A 44 9.93 0.93 -16.48
CA MET A 44 9.40 -0.26 -15.81
C MET A 44 8.79 0.05 -14.44
N THR A 45 7.98 1.11 -14.41
CA THR A 45 7.29 1.57 -13.20
C THR A 45 5.78 1.59 -13.39
N THR A 46 5.08 1.48 -12.28
CA THR A 46 3.64 1.65 -12.20
C THR A 46 3.34 2.90 -11.38
N GLU A 47 2.56 3.82 -11.92
CA GLU A 47 2.04 4.97 -11.20
C GLU A 47 0.53 4.99 -11.32
N LEU A 48 -0.16 5.04 -10.17
CA LEU A 48 -1.62 5.14 -10.12
C LEU A 48 -1.99 6.39 -9.34
N GLU A 49 -2.89 7.18 -9.92
CA GLU A 49 -3.42 8.41 -9.32
C GLU A 49 -4.74 8.13 -8.61
N ASN A 50 -4.87 8.56 -7.37
CA ASN A 50 -6.05 8.35 -6.52
C ASN A 50 -6.50 6.88 -6.43
N PRO A 51 -5.59 5.92 -6.23
CA PRO A 51 -5.97 4.53 -6.17
C PRO A 51 -6.71 4.18 -4.89
N LEU A 52 -7.53 3.14 -4.99
CA LEU A 52 -8.02 2.41 -3.83
C LEU A 52 -6.97 1.35 -3.45
N VAL A 53 -6.86 1.05 -2.17
CA VAL A 53 -5.89 0.08 -1.64
C VAL A 53 -6.64 -1.05 -0.94
N LEU A 54 -6.49 -2.26 -1.47
CA LEU A 54 -7.05 -3.49 -0.90
C LEU A 54 -5.94 -4.25 -0.17
N LEU A 55 -6.15 -4.52 1.10
CA LEU A 55 -5.20 -5.23 1.95
C LEU A 55 -5.80 -6.58 2.34
N VAL A 56 -5.15 -7.67 1.93
CA VAL A 56 -5.64 -9.03 2.18
C VAL A 56 -4.55 -9.85 2.89
N GLU A 57 -4.90 -10.45 4.00
CA GLU A 57 -3.95 -11.21 4.81
C GLU A 57 -3.56 -12.56 4.20
N LYS A 58 -4.38 -13.11 3.32
CA LYS A 58 -4.15 -14.42 2.70
C LYS A 58 -3.66 -14.34 1.27
N LYS A 59 -3.20 -15.47 0.73
CA LYS A 59 -2.91 -15.63 -0.70
C LYS A 59 -4.19 -15.55 -1.54
N LEU A 60 -4.09 -14.89 -2.68
CA LEU A 60 -5.16 -14.83 -3.67
C LEU A 60 -4.84 -15.79 -4.82
N THR A 61 -5.60 -16.86 -4.95
CA THR A 61 -5.47 -17.84 -6.01
C THR A 61 -6.68 -17.86 -6.93
N ASN A 62 -7.81 -17.35 -6.44
CA ASN A 62 -9.09 -17.29 -7.14
C ASN A 62 -9.74 -15.93 -6.90
N LEU A 63 -10.10 -15.22 -7.98
CA LEU A 63 -10.72 -13.91 -7.89
C LEU A 63 -12.25 -13.93 -7.79
N GLN A 64 -12.89 -15.10 -7.89
CA GLN A 64 -14.35 -15.18 -7.85
C GLN A 64 -14.99 -14.47 -6.65
N PRO A 65 -14.47 -14.63 -5.42
CA PRO A 65 -15.02 -13.90 -4.28
C PRO A 65 -14.89 -12.38 -4.39
N MET A 66 -13.94 -11.89 -5.19
CA MET A 66 -13.67 -10.46 -5.37
C MET A 66 -14.40 -9.84 -6.56
N VAL A 67 -15.05 -10.61 -7.40
CA VAL A 67 -15.66 -10.11 -8.63
C VAL A 67 -16.63 -8.93 -8.35
N PRO A 68 -17.54 -9.00 -7.38
CA PRO A 68 -18.41 -7.84 -7.09
C PRO A 68 -17.63 -6.59 -6.67
N LEU A 69 -16.55 -6.74 -5.91
CA LEU A 69 -15.70 -5.63 -5.51
C LEU A 69 -14.97 -5.03 -6.72
N LEU A 70 -14.40 -5.86 -7.58
CA LEU A 70 -13.71 -5.41 -8.79
C LEU A 70 -14.66 -4.67 -9.74
N GLU A 71 -15.90 -5.15 -9.89
CA GLU A 71 -16.94 -4.45 -10.66
C GLU A 71 -17.23 -3.07 -10.08
N SER A 72 -17.36 -2.96 -8.76
CA SER A 72 -17.58 -1.69 -8.09
C SER A 72 -16.42 -0.71 -8.27
N VAL A 73 -15.19 -1.20 -8.23
CA VAL A 73 -13.98 -0.41 -8.46
C VAL A 73 -13.95 0.15 -9.89
N VAL A 74 -14.30 -0.69 -10.88
CA VAL A 74 -14.39 -0.27 -12.28
C VAL A 74 -15.48 0.79 -12.46
N GLN A 75 -16.64 0.60 -11.85
CA GLN A 75 -17.75 1.57 -11.91
C GLN A 75 -17.38 2.91 -11.26
N ALA A 76 -16.57 2.88 -10.20
CA ALA A 76 -16.07 4.09 -9.57
C ALA A 76 -14.99 4.80 -10.39
N ASN A 77 -14.52 4.17 -11.45
CA ASN A 77 -13.45 4.66 -12.34
C ASN A 77 -12.17 5.02 -11.55
N ARG A 78 -11.82 4.17 -10.59
CA ARG A 78 -10.62 4.35 -9.77
C ARG A 78 -9.64 3.21 -9.96
N PRO A 79 -8.32 3.48 -9.96
CA PRO A 79 -7.31 2.43 -9.95
C PRO A 79 -7.35 1.64 -8.64
N LEU A 80 -6.81 0.44 -8.67
CA LEU A 80 -6.74 -0.45 -7.51
C LEU A 80 -5.33 -0.97 -7.29
N MET A 81 -4.82 -0.82 -6.08
CA MET A 81 -3.61 -1.49 -5.63
C MET A 81 -4.01 -2.61 -4.67
N ILE A 82 -3.57 -3.83 -4.98
CA ILE A 82 -3.81 -5.00 -4.13
C ILE A 82 -2.52 -5.34 -3.41
N ILE A 83 -2.57 -5.38 -2.10
CA ILE A 83 -1.46 -5.83 -1.24
C ILE A 83 -1.94 -7.07 -0.49
N SER A 84 -1.34 -8.22 -0.78
CA SER A 84 -1.73 -9.48 -0.16
C SER A 84 -0.50 -10.34 0.16
N GLU A 85 -0.70 -11.43 0.88
CA GLU A 85 0.38 -12.37 1.14
C GLU A 85 1.04 -12.84 -0.17
N ASP A 86 0.23 -13.19 -1.17
CA ASP A 86 0.67 -13.44 -2.53
C ASP A 86 -0.54 -13.38 -3.47
N VAL A 87 -0.29 -13.19 -4.75
CA VAL A 87 -1.30 -13.35 -5.82
C VAL A 87 -0.67 -14.27 -6.86
N GLU A 88 -1.24 -15.42 -7.07
CA GLU A 88 -0.64 -16.44 -7.93
C GLU A 88 -1.67 -17.16 -8.81
N GLY A 89 -1.15 -17.90 -9.80
CA GLY A 89 -1.95 -18.72 -10.68
C GLY A 89 -3.00 -17.95 -11.46
N GLU A 90 -4.24 -18.46 -11.45
CA GLU A 90 -5.37 -17.89 -12.18
C GLU A 90 -5.71 -16.47 -11.72
N ALA A 91 -5.59 -16.18 -10.44
CA ALA A 91 -5.86 -14.85 -9.90
C ALA A 91 -4.93 -13.80 -10.53
N LEU A 92 -3.64 -14.07 -10.56
CA LEU A 92 -2.65 -13.16 -11.15
C LEU A 92 -2.90 -13.01 -12.66
N ALA A 93 -3.11 -14.12 -13.37
CA ALA A 93 -3.36 -14.10 -14.81
C ALA A 93 -4.61 -13.28 -15.16
N THR A 94 -5.69 -13.43 -14.39
CA THR A 94 -6.93 -12.68 -14.60
C THR A 94 -6.74 -11.18 -14.39
N LEU A 95 -6.02 -10.77 -13.35
CA LEU A 95 -5.71 -9.36 -13.12
C LEU A 95 -4.89 -8.76 -14.26
N VAL A 96 -3.86 -9.48 -14.71
CA VAL A 96 -3.01 -9.05 -15.83
C VAL A 96 -3.83 -8.89 -17.11
N VAL A 97 -4.67 -9.86 -17.45
CA VAL A 97 -5.52 -9.80 -18.65
C VAL A 97 -6.46 -8.60 -18.60
N ASN A 98 -7.13 -8.37 -17.48
CA ASN A 98 -8.04 -7.24 -17.33
C ASN A 98 -7.33 -5.89 -17.41
N LYS A 99 -6.11 -5.81 -16.86
CA LYS A 99 -5.28 -4.61 -16.99
C LYS A 99 -4.90 -4.34 -18.45
N LEU A 100 -4.43 -5.37 -19.15
CA LEU A 100 -3.98 -5.25 -20.55
C LEU A 100 -5.15 -4.91 -21.50
N ARG A 101 -6.35 -5.37 -21.19
CA ARG A 101 -7.58 -5.01 -21.94
C ARG A 101 -8.09 -3.62 -21.62
N GLY A 102 -7.50 -2.93 -20.64
CA GLY A 102 -7.92 -1.59 -20.23
C GLY A 102 -9.19 -1.53 -19.39
N GLY A 103 -9.74 -2.69 -18.99
CA GLY A 103 -10.95 -2.74 -18.16
C GLY A 103 -10.73 -2.44 -16.71
N LEU A 104 -9.52 -2.64 -16.20
CA LEU A 104 -9.18 -2.44 -14.80
C LEU A 104 -7.76 -1.87 -14.68
N LYS A 105 -7.62 -0.73 -14.04
CA LYS A 105 -6.30 -0.17 -13.71
C LYS A 105 -5.87 -0.75 -12.38
N VAL A 106 -5.02 -1.77 -12.41
CA VAL A 106 -4.66 -2.56 -11.23
C VAL A 106 -3.18 -2.83 -11.17
N VAL A 107 -2.68 -2.94 -9.96
CA VAL A 107 -1.37 -3.49 -9.64
C VAL A 107 -1.49 -4.36 -8.40
N ALA A 108 -0.79 -5.49 -8.39
CA ALA A 108 -0.73 -6.37 -7.24
C ALA A 108 0.71 -6.48 -6.76
N VAL A 109 0.90 -6.37 -5.46
CA VAL A 109 2.20 -6.51 -4.79
C VAL A 109 2.07 -7.44 -3.59
N LYS A 110 3.19 -8.04 -3.18
CA LYS A 110 3.26 -8.82 -1.95
C LYS A 110 3.28 -7.90 -0.74
N ALA A 111 2.63 -8.35 0.33
CA ALA A 111 2.74 -7.68 1.63
C ALA A 111 4.16 -7.79 2.18
N PRO A 112 4.68 -6.71 2.80
CA PRO A 112 6.01 -6.74 3.38
C PRO A 112 6.07 -7.59 4.66
N GLY A 113 7.26 -8.10 4.97
CA GLY A 113 7.49 -8.91 6.17
C GLY A 113 7.01 -10.35 6.07
N PHE A 114 7.04 -11.04 7.19
CA PHE A 114 6.63 -12.45 7.33
C PHE A 114 5.90 -12.66 8.65
N GLY A 115 4.98 -13.63 8.70
CA GLY A 115 4.28 -14.01 9.90
C GLY A 115 3.54 -12.87 10.59
N ASP A 116 3.66 -12.77 11.90
CA ASP A 116 3.00 -11.73 12.70
C ASP A 116 3.47 -10.32 12.35
N ARG A 117 4.71 -10.18 11.92
CA ARG A 117 5.24 -8.89 11.46
C ARG A 117 4.53 -8.43 10.19
N ARG A 118 4.22 -9.35 9.28
CA ARG A 118 3.42 -9.04 8.07
C ARG A 118 2.05 -8.52 8.44
N LYS A 119 1.38 -9.18 9.39
CA LYS A 119 0.07 -8.73 9.90
C LYS A 119 0.15 -7.31 10.46
N ALA A 120 1.16 -7.04 11.26
CA ALA A 120 1.38 -5.72 11.84
C ALA A 120 1.66 -4.65 10.78
N MET A 121 2.44 -4.98 9.75
CA MET A 121 2.76 -4.07 8.65
C MET A 121 1.54 -3.80 7.77
N LEU A 122 0.69 -4.80 7.53
CA LEU A 122 -0.58 -4.60 6.84
C LEU A 122 -1.50 -3.65 7.62
N GLU A 123 -1.58 -3.80 8.94
CA GLU A 123 -2.34 -2.88 9.80
C GLU A 123 -1.76 -1.46 9.74
N ASP A 124 -0.46 -1.30 9.74
CA ASP A 124 0.17 0.02 9.58
C ASP A 124 -0.25 0.68 8.27
N ILE A 125 -0.27 -0.06 7.17
CA ILE A 125 -0.71 0.44 5.87
C ILE A 125 -2.21 0.74 5.86
N ALA A 126 -3.03 -0.08 6.52
CA ALA A 126 -4.47 0.15 6.65
C ALA A 126 -4.74 1.48 7.36
N ILE A 127 -4.05 1.74 8.45
CA ILE A 127 -4.19 2.98 9.22
C ILE A 127 -3.71 4.18 8.39
N LEU A 128 -2.59 4.04 7.69
CA LEU A 128 -2.04 5.08 6.82
C LEU A 128 -3.01 5.49 5.71
N THR A 129 -3.70 4.52 5.12
CA THR A 129 -4.59 4.73 3.97
C THR A 129 -6.07 4.87 4.34
N GLY A 130 -6.41 4.69 5.61
CA GLY A 130 -7.80 4.75 6.08
C GLY A 130 -8.65 3.55 5.70
N GLY A 131 -8.01 2.42 5.38
CA GLY A 131 -8.67 1.18 5.01
C GLY A 131 -8.72 0.17 6.14
N GLN A 132 -8.97 -1.07 5.77
CA GLN A 132 -9.12 -2.19 6.68
C GLN A 132 -8.39 -3.41 6.11
N VAL A 133 -7.70 -4.16 6.96
CA VAL A 133 -7.11 -5.44 6.54
C VAL A 133 -8.22 -6.48 6.46
N ILE A 134 -8.33 -7.12 5.31
CA ILE A 134 -9.30 -8.20 5.09
C ILE A 134 -8.69 -9.48 5.61
N SER A 135 -9.18 -9.95 6.73
CA SER A 135 -8.69 -11.12 7.44
C SER A 135 -9.84 -12.04 7.84
N GLU A 136 -9.73 -13.31 7.46
CA GLU A 136 -10.70 -14.34 7.86
C GLU A 136 -10.67 -14.57 9.37
N ASP A 137 -9.49 -14.42 10.00
CA ASP A 137 -9.34 -14.54 11.46
C ASP A 137 -10.17 -13.47 12.21
N LEU A 138 -10.40 -12.31 11.57
CA LEU A 138 -11.25 -11.26 12.10
C LEU A 138 -12.70 -11.38 11.65
N GLY A 139 -13.07 -12.47 10.98
CA GLY A 139 -14.42 -12.72 10.50
C GLY A 139 -14.80 -11.95 9.24
N ILE A 140 -13.83 -11.37 8.54
CA ILE A 140 -14.06 -10.59 7.33
C ILE A 140 -13.84 -11.46 6.10
N LYS A 141 -14.87 -11.61 5.28
CA LYS A 141 -14.82 -12.40 4.03
C LYS A 141 -14.67 -11.47 2.83
N LEU A 142 -13.85 -11.87 1.86
CA LEU A 142 -13.65 -11.12 0.61
C LEU A 142 -14.96 -10.84 -0.13
N GLU A 143 -15.91 -11.77 -0.09
CA GLU A 143 -17.22 -11.66 -0.74
C GLU A 143 -18.04 -10.48 -0.21
N ASN A 144 -17.80 -10.07 1.04
CA ASN A 144 -18.54 -9.02 1.72
C ASN A 144 -17.81 -7.68 1.75
N VAL A 145 -16.62 -7.60 1.15
CA VAL A 145 -15.82 -6.36 1.10
C VAL A 145 -16.45 -5.38 0.12
N LYS A 146 -16.57 -4.12 0.55
CA LYS A 146 -17.11 -3.02 -0.25
C LYS A 146 -16.04 -1.94 -0.43
N ILE A 147 -16.26 -1.03 -1.36
CA ILE A 147 -15.37 0.10 -1.61
C ILE A 147 -15.06 0.89 -0.33
N GLY A 148 -16.04 1.07 0.53
CA GLY A 148 -15.86 1.79 1.80
C GLY A 148 -14.88 1.14 2.78
N ASP A 149 -14.57 -0.15 2.59
CA ASP A 149 -13.61 -0.89 3.41
C ASP A 149 -12.17 -0.74 2.90
N LEU A 150 -11.99 -0.18 1.72
CA LEU A 150 -10.67 -0.01 1.09
C LEU A 150 -10.01 1.27 1.57
N GLY A 151 -8.67 1.23 1.65
CA GLY A 151 -7.89 2.44 1.85
C GLY A 151 -7.77 3.25 0.58
N SER A 152 -7.23 4.45 0.69
CA SER A 152 -6.96 5.34 -0.43
C SER A 152 -5.75 6.23 -0.16
N CYS A 153 -5.15 6.73 -1.23
CA CYS A 153 -4.08 7.69 -1.19
C CYS A 153 -4.10 8.51 -2.47
N LYS A 154 -3.29 9.55 -2.54
CA LYS A 154 -3.24 10.38 -3.75
C LYS A 154 -2.50 9.71 -4.90
N LYS A 155 -1.45 8.95 -4.58
CA LYS A 155 -0.61 8.32 -5.58
C LYS A 155 0.09 7.10 -5.02
N VAL A 156 0.32 6.08 -5.87
CA VAL A 156 1.28 5.02 -5.59
C VAL A 156 2.27 4.95 -6.73
N LYS A 157 3.52 4.65 -6.40
CA LYS A 157 4.59 4.43 -7.35
C LYS A 157 5.28 3.11 -7.02
N ILE A 158 5.32 2.22 -7.99
CA ILE A 158 5.81 0.85 -7.79
C ILE A 158 6.80 0.51 -8.89
N ASP A 159 7.95 -0.05 -8.51
CA ASP A 159 8.92 -0.61 -9.43
C ASP A 159 9.11 -2.10 -9.14
N LYS A 160 10.19 -2.69 -9.65
CA LYS A 160 10.49 -4.11 -9.44
C LYS A 160 10.71 -4.48 -7.98
N GLU A 161 11.18 -3.55 -7.18
CA GLU A 161 11.70 -3.82 -5.83
C GLU A 161 10.96 -3.08 -4.74
N ASN A 162 10.35 -1.95 -5.05
CA ASN A 162 9.77 -1.06 -4.05
C ASN A 162 8.37 -0.60 -4.42
N SER A 163 7.57 -0.38 -3.39
CA SER A 163 6.27 0.25 -3.48
C SER A 163 6.24 1.48 -2.58
N THR A 164 5.82 2.61 -3.13
CA THR A 164 5.72 3.87 -2.38
C THR A 164 4.28 4.36 -2.40
N ILE A 165 3.72 4.58 -1.21
CA ILE A 165 2.40 5.18 -1.01
C ILE A 165 2.62 6.64 -0.67
N VAL A 166 2.03 7.54 -1.45
CA VAL A 166 2.19 8.99 -1.29
C VAL A 166 0.85 9.60 -0.89
N ALA A 167 0.86 10.38 0.18
CA ALA A 167 -0.31 11.07 0.72
C ALA A 167 -1.47 10.11 1.02
N GLY A 168 -1.24 9.18 1.94
CA GLY A 168 -2.29 8.31 2.48
C GLY A 168 -3.42 9.13 3.08
N GLU A 169 -4.66 8.67 2.89
CA GLU A 169 -5.86 9.40 3.30
C GLU A 169 -6.42 8.93 4.64
N GLY A 170 -5.63 8.22 5.43
CA GLY A 170 -5.96 7.90 6.81
C GLY A 170 -5.97 9.12 7.71
N LYS A 171 -6.67 9.02 8.83
CA LYS A 171 -6.74 10.11 9.81
C LYS A 171 -5.40 10.28 10.52
N LYS A 172 -4.90 11.50 10.63
CA LYS A 172 -3.66 11.81 11.35
C LYS A 172 -3.69 11.35 12.79
N SER A 173 -4.83 11.48 13.47
CA SER A 173 -5.01 11.01 14.84
C SER A 173 -4.84 9.50 14.99
N ASP A 174 -5.32 8.72 14.02
CA ASP A 174 -5.16 7.26 14.00
C ASP A 174 -3.69 6.87 13.74
N ILE A 175 -3.02 7.59 12.85
CA ILE A 175 -1.60 7.37 12.56
C ILE A 175 -0.75 7.67 13.80
N GLU A 176 -1.01 8.77 14.49
CA GLU A 176 -0.33 9.12 15.75
C GLU A 176 -0.56 8.09 16.83
N ALA A 177 -1.81 7.63 17.00
CA ALA A 177 -2.15 6.58 17.97
C ALA A 177 -1.39 5.29 17.68
N ARG A 178 -1.27 4.91 16.41
CA ARG A 178 -0.50 3.73 16.00
C ARG A 178 0.98 3.91 16.30
N CYS A 179 1.56 5.08 15.99
CA CYS A 179 2.94 5.39 16.32
C CYS A 179 3.21 5.30 17.82
N ASN A 180 2.31 5.81 18.65
CA ASN A 180 2.43 5.74 20.10
C ASN A 180 2.33 4.30 20.62
N GLN A 181 1.49 3.47 20.02
CA GLN A 181 1.40 2.05 20.33
C GLN A 181 2.73 1.35 20.02
N ILE A 182 3.34 1.63 18.88
CA ILE A 182 4.63 1.06 18.50
C ILE A 182 5.73 1.52 19.47
N ARG A 183 5.71 2.79 19.87
CA ARG A 183 6.68 3.32 20.88
C ARG A 183 6.55 2.61 22.21
N SER A 184 5.33 2.32 22.64
CA SER A 184 5.10 1.54 23.88
C SER A 184 5.66 0.13 23.77
N GLU A 185 5.45 -0.53 22.63
CA GLU A 185 5.99 -1.87 22.38
C GLU A 185 7.53 -1.87 22.37
N ILE A 186 8.16 -0.83 21.82
CA ILE A 186 9.61 -0.66 21.84
C ILE A 186 10.14 -0.59 23.29
N ASN A 187 9.44 0.12 24.14
CA ASN A 187 9.83 0.26 25.55
C ASN A 187 9.62 -1.02 26.38
N GLU A 188 8.67 -1.86 25.97
CA GLU A 188 8.31 -3.09 26.70
C GLU A 188 9.10 -4.32 26.24
N THR A 189 9.55 -4.35 24.99
CA THR A 189 10.26 -5.52 24.47
C THR A 189 11.64 -5.69 25.10
N THR A 190 12.00 -6.95 25.37
CA THR A 190 13.33 -7.33 25.88
C THR A 190 14.25 -7.87 24.78
N SER A 191 13.71 -8.10 23.58
CA SER A 191 14.47 -8.59 22.43
C SER A 191 15.04 -7.44 21.62
N ASP A 192 16.35 -7.38 21.44
CA ASP A 192 17.02 -6.37 20.62
C ASP A 192 16.58 -6.46 19.15
N TYR A 193 16.36 -7.67 18.66
CA TYR A 193 15.86 -7.90 17.30
C TYR A 193 14.44 -7.33 17.11
N ASP A 194 13.53 -7.65 18.02
CA ASP A 194 12.15 -7.13 17.97
C ASP A 194 12.12 -5.61 18.10
N LYS A 195 12.97 -5.06 18.96
CA LYS A 195 13.11 -3.63 19.14
C LYS A 195 13.54 -2.95 17.83
N GLU A 196 14.53 -3.51 17.15
CA GLU A 196 15.01 -3.01 15.85
C GLU A 196 13.88 -3.03 14.81
N LYS A 197 13.13 -4.13 14.72
CA LYS A 197 12.01 -4.26 13.77
C LYS A 197 10.85 -3.31 14.09
N LEU A 198 10.58 -3.08 15.36
CA LEU A 198 9.59 -2.08 15.78
C LEU A 198 10.04 -0.66 15.44
N GLN A 199 11.32 -0.36 15.62
CA GLN A 199 11.89 0.93 15.27
C GLN A 199 11.83 1.19 13.77
N GLU A 200 12.07 0.18 12.93
CA GLU A 200 11.90 0.26 11.47
C GLU A 200 10.46 0.60 11.09
N ARG A 201 9.48 -0.09 11.69
CA ARG A 201 8.06 0.18 11.45
C ARG A 201 7.68 1.61 11.86
N LEU A 202 8.12 2.04 13.02
CA LEU A 202 7.87 3.39 13.53
C LEU A 202 8.43 4.44 12.56
N ALA A 203 9.67 4.28 12.12
CA ALA A 203 10.33 5.19 11.20
C ALA A 203 9.57 5.30 9.87
N LYS A 204 9.11 4.18 9.32
CA LYS A 204 8.32 4.16 8.08
C LYS A 204 6.99 4.90 8.23
N LEU A 205 6.29 4.65 9.32
CA LEU A 205 4.95 5.23 9.54
C LEU A 205 5.02 6.71 9.94
N ALA A 206 5.96 7.06 10.82
CA ALA A 206 6.10 8.42 11.33
C ALA A 206 6.89 9.34 10.39
N GLY A 207 7.82 8.78 9.61
CA GLY A 207 8.72 9.55 8.74
C GLY A 207 8.04 10.21 7.54
N GLY A 208 6.99 9.59 7.03
CA GLY A 208 6.27 10.09 5.87
C GLY A 208 7.08 10.02 4.58
N VAL A 209 6.58 10.72 3.57
CA VAL A 209 7.21 10.84 2.25
C VAL A 209 7.41 12.32 1.94
N ALA A 210 8.64 12.68 1.59
CA ALA A 210 8.93 14.02 1.10
C ALA A 210 8.70 14.08 -0.42
N VAL A 211 7.89 15.03 -0.87
CA VAL A 211 7.58 15.23 -2.28
C VAL A 211 8.27 16.52 -2.73
N ILE A 212 9.18 16.41 -3.69
CA ILE A 212 9.85 17.55 -4.31
C ILE A 212 9.10 17.84 -5.60
N LYS A 213 8.47 19.01 -5.68
CA LYS A 213 7.78 19.49 -6.87
C LYS A 213 8.72 20.39 -7.65
N VAL A 214 9.01 20.01 -8.87
CA VAL A 214 9.95 20.66 -9.76
C VAL A 214 9.24 21.35 -10.91
#